data_02126a7fab6dd42774e6aed68da175d7
#
_entry.id   02126a7fab6dd42774e6aed68da175d7
#
_cell.length_a   1.000
_cell.length_b   1.000
_cell.length_c   1.000
_cell.angle_alpha   90.00
_cell.angle_beta   90.00
_cell.angle_gamma   90.00
#
_symmetry.space_group_name_H-M   'P 1'
#
loop_
_entity.id
_entity.type
_entity.pdbx_description
1 polymer ?
#
loop_
_entity_poly.entity_id
_entity_poly.type
_entity_poly.pdbx_seq_one_letter_code
_entity_poly.pdbx_strand_id
1 'polypeptide(L)'
;GFEHKVPEEIIEVPEKGIVNVHPSFLPYNRGSYPYIWPILDGTPAGVSIHYMTEGIDEGPIIDQMEVPVKPEDTAKDLYERLKAESVLLFKESWPEIKKGVKGLSQDLSTGQVHYRSDLDDVAEIDLDENVRAGDLIDRLRGLTFPPHESAFFEVNGRKYFVEVEITPEHRVD
;
A
#
# COMPACT_ATOMS: atom_id res chain seq x y z
N GLY A 1 8.05 6.28 6.57
CA GLY A 1 8.06 5.21 7.55
C GLY A 1 9.48 4.74 7.87
N PHE A 2 9.59 3.89 8.84
CA PHE A 2 10.87 3.26 9.19
C PHE A 2 11.09 2.08 8.24
N GLU A 3 12.21 2.08 7.53
CA GLU A 3 12.46 1.10 6.45
C GLU A 3 13.04 -0.23 6.90
N HIS A 4 13.40 -0.35 8.18
CA HIS A 4 14.04 -1.55 8.71
C HIS A 4 13.10 -2.28 9.66
N LYS A 5 13.26 -3.61 9.73
CA LYS A 5 12.58 -4.40 10.76
C LYS A 5 13.08 -3.93 12.14
N VAL A 6 12.14 -3.61 13.03
CA VAL A 6 12.48 -3.26 14.42
C VAL A 6 12.75 -4.56 15.18
N PRO A 7 13.92 -4.72 15.82
CA PRO A 7 14.23 -5.89 16.63
C PRO A 7 13.26 -6.06 17.81
N GLU A 8 13.02 -7.29 18.21
CA GLU A 8 12.10 -7.63 19.31
C GLU A 8 12.47 -6.91 20.61
N GLU A 9 13.77 -6.86 20.91
CA GLU A 9 14.28 -6.18 22.11
C GLU A 9 13.93 -4.69 22.15
N ILE A 10 13.71 -4.07 20.99
CA ILE A 10 13.28 -2.66 20.90
C ILE A 10 11.75 -2.56 21.01
N ILE A 11 11.02 -3.54 20.43
CA ILE A 11 9.55 -3.58 20.50
C ILE A 11 9.09 -3.71 21.96
N GLU A 12 9.81 -4.43 22.78
CA GLU A 12 9.50 -4.67 24.20
C GLU A 12 9.85 -3.52 25.16
N VAL A 13 10.65 -2.52 24.71
CA VAL A 13 11.09 -1.44 25.59
C VAL A 13 9.94 -0.57 26.11
N PRO A 14 8.96 -0.12 25.30
CA PRO A 14 7.86 0.70 25.81
C PRO A 14 6.79 -0.16 26.52
N GLU A 15 6.42 0.21 27.74
CA GLU A 15 5.38 -0.49 28.53
C GLU A 15 4.04 -0.67 27.78
N LYS A 16 3.71 0.22 26.86
CA LYS A 16 2.47 0.19 26.08
C LYS A 16 2.67 -0.30 24.64
N GLY A 17 3.86 -0.82 24.33
CA GLY A 17 4.21 -1.27 23.00
C GLY A 17 4.52 -0.12 22.02
N ILE A 18 4.83 -0.48 20.79
CA ILE A 18 5.07 0.45 19.67
C ILE A 18 3.90 0.34 18.70
N VAL A 19 3.40 1.46 18.22
CA VAL A 19 2.38 1.49 17.18
C VAL A 19 2.98 1.93 15.85
N ASN A 20 2.48 1.34 14.78
CA ASN A 20 2.77 1.75 13.40
C ASN A 20 1.50 2.23 12.73
N VAL A 21 1.62 3.25 11.89
CA VAL A 21 0.57 3.68 10.97
C VAL A 21 0.95 3.15 9.59
N HIS A 22 0.24 2.14 9.15
CA HIS A 22 0.50 1.46 7.89
C HIS A 22 -0.54 1.86 6.83
N PRO A 23 -0.13 2.33 5.65
CA PRO A 23 -1.06 2.80 4.61
C PRO A 23 -1.65 1.65 3.80
N SER A 24 -2.21 0.64 4.48
CA SER A 24 -3.03 -0.41 3.91
C SER A 24 -4.21 -0.75 4.82
N PHE A 25 -5.24 -1.39 4.27
CA PHE A 25 -6.36 -1.95 5.01
C PHE A 25 -5.99 -3.37 5.47
N LEU A 26 -5.27 -3.48 6.60
CA LEU A 26 -4.79 -4.76 7.13
C LEU A 26 -5.95 -5.76 7.36
N PRO A 27 -5.76 -7.06 7.09
CA PRO A 27 -4.50 -7.75 6.81
C PRO A 27 -4.06 -7.74 5.34
N TYR A 28 -4.75 -7.01 4.46
CA TYR A 28 -4.36 -6.91 3.05
C TYR A 28 -3.10 -6.06 2.88
N ASN A 29 -2.27 -6.44 1.88
CA ASN A 29 -1.12 -5.65 1.42
C ASN A 29 -0.14 -5.25 2.53
N ARG A 30 0.20 -6.20 3.41
CA ARG A 30 1.26 -6.03 4.40
C ARG A 30 2.61 -5.85 3.70
N GLY A 31 3.54 -5.14 4.31
CA GLY A 31 4.91 -5.01 3.83
C GLY A 31 5.12 -3.82 2.88
N SER A 32 5.75 -4.06 1.74
CA SER A 32 6.27 -3.01 0.85
C SER A 32 5.25 -2.51 -0.16
N TYR A 33 5.27 -1.21 -0.43
CA TYR A 33 4.46 -0.54 -1.47
C TYR A 33 2.95 -0.77 -1.35
N PRO A 34 2.35 -0.66 -0.16
CA PRO A 34 0.95 -1.03 0.08
C PRO A 34 -0.08 -0.21 -0.71
N TYR A 35 0.33 0.85 -1.38
CA TYR A 35 -0.49 1.69 -2.25
C TYR A 35 -0.51 1.21 -3.72
N ILE A 36 0.38 0.29 -4.11
CA ILE A 36 0.43 -0.29 -5.46
C ILE A 36 -0.55 -1.46 -5.56
N TRP A 37 -0.47 -2.39 -4.63
CA TRP A 37 -1.16 -3.68 -4.67
C TRP A 37 -2.69 -3.58 -4.73
N PRO A 38 -3.36 -2.64 -4.03
CA PRO A 38 -4.80 -2.48 -4.19
C PRO A 38 -5.23 -2.17 -5.62
N ILE A 39 -4.36 -1.50 -6.39
CA ILE A 39 -4.62 -1.18 -7.79
C ILE A 39 -4.40 -2.41 -8.68
N LEU A 40 -3.33 -3.17 -8.44
CA LEU A 40 -2.98 -4.35 -9.24
C LEU A 40 -3.90 -5.54 -8.97
N ASP A 41 -4.19 -5.79 -7.69
CA ASP A 41 -4.86 -7.01 -7.23
C ASP A 41 -6.36 -6.81 -6.93
N GLY A 42 -6.85 -5.57 -6.99
CA GLY A 42 -8.24 -5.23 -6.67
C GLY A 42 -8.59 -5.46 -5.19
N THR A 43 -7.59 -5.48 -4.30
CA THR A 43 -7.78 -5.68 -2.88
C THR A 43 -8.20 -4.38 -2.18
N PRO A 44 -8.81 -4.43 -0.97
CA PRO A 44 -9.12 -3.24 -0.21
C PRO A 44 -7.90 -2.36 0.06
N ALA A 45 -8.04 -1.05 -0.14
CA ALA A 45 -7.06 -0.04 0.27
C ALA A 45 -7.52 0.69 1.52
N GLY A 46 -6.60 1.18 2.33
CA GLY A 46 -6.93 1.93 3.52
C GLY A 46 -5.72 2.27 4.36
N VAL A 47 -5.98 2.67 5.58
CA VAL A 47 -4.97 2.96 6.59
C VAL A 47 -5.30 2.14 7.84
N SER A 48 -4.28 1.56 8.45
CA SER A 48 -4.41 0.84 9.72
C SER A 48 -3.40 1.36 10.73
N ILE A 49 -3.82 1.45 11.98
CA ILE A 49 -2.93 1.63 13.12
C ILE A 49 -2.89 0.31 13.86
N HIS A 50 -1.71 -0.24 14.02
CA HIS A 50 -1.53 -1.54 14.66
C HIS A 50 -0.32 -1.53 15.61
N TYR A 51 -0.30 -2.45 16.56
CA TYR A 51 0.89 -2.69 17.36
C TYR A 51 1.95 -3.37 16.52
N MET A 52 3.20 -3.03 16.76
CA MET A 52 4.32 -3.72 16.13
C MET A 52 4.59 -5.04 16.83
N THR A 53 4.88 -6.07 16.04
CA THR A 53 5.33 -7.40 16.46
C THR A 53 6.54 -7.80 15.62
N GLU A 54 7.11 -8.98 15.84
CA GLU A 54 8.20 -9.48 15.00
C GLU A 54 7.82 -9.69 13.53
N GLY A 55 6.55 -10.01 13.26
CA GLY A 55 6.04 -10.22 11.91
C GLY A 55 5.82 -8.93 11.14
N ILE A 56 5.78 -9.03 9.82
CA ILE A 56 5.61 -7.88 8.94
C ILE A 56 4.15 -7.43 8.97
N ASP A 57 3.88 -6.30 9.64
CA ASP A 57 2.57 -5.67 9.78
C ASP A 57 1.46 -6.63 10.27
N GLU A 58 1.82 -7.62 11.12
CA GLU A 58 0.94 -8.69 11.62
C GLU A 58 0.32 -8.38 12.99
N GLY A 59 0.78 -7.32 13.64
CA GLY A 59 0.37 -7.00 14.99
C GLY A 59 -1.11 -6.61 15.09
N PRO A 60 -1.68 -6.66 16.32
CA PRO A 60 -3.10 -6.37 16.55
C PRO A 60 -3.48 -4.97 16.08
N ILE A 61 -4.58 -4.88 15.32
CA ILE A 61 -5.11 -3.61 14.78
C ILE A 61 -5.81 -2.84 15.88
N ILE A 62 -5.42 -1.58 16.06
CA ILE A 62 -6.04 -0.64 17.00
C ILE A 62 -7.22 0.06 16.35
N ASP A 63 -7.02 0.55 15.13
CA ASP A 63 -8.02 1.28 14.36
C ASP A 63 -7.67 1.20 12.87
N GLN A 64 -8.67 1.32 12.01
CA GLN A 64 -8.45 1.31 10.56
C GLN A 64 -9.57 2.04 9.81
N MET A 65 -9.23 2.54 8.64
CA MET A 65 -10.13 3.24 7.74
C MET A 65 -9.94 2.74 6.32
N GLU A 66 -11.01 2.33 5.67
CA GLU A 66 -10.99 1.99 4.25
C GLU A 66 -10.94 3.28 3.39
N VAL A 67 -10.14 3.24 2.33
CA VAL A 67 -9.99 4.36 1.39
C VAL A 67 -10.28 3.84 -0.02
N PRO A 68 -11.24 4.42 -0.74
CA PRO A 68 -11.60 3.92 -2.06
C PRO A 68 -10.48 4.13 -3.08
N VAL A 69 -10.25 3.11 -3.90
CA VAL A 69 -9.43 3.20 -5.12
C VAL A 69 -10.33 3.62 -6.26
N LYS A 70 -10.03 4.75 -6.89
CA LYS A 70 -10.80 5.27 -8.02
C LYS A 70 -10.23 4.73 -9.34
N PRO A 71 -11.05 4.64 -10.39
CA PRO A 71 -10.59 4.17 -11.70
C PRO A 71 -9.46 5.01 -12.31
N GLU A 72 -9.45 6.31 -12.01
CA GLU A 72 -8.44 7.25 -12.48
C GLU A 72 -7.18 7.32 -11.62
N ASP A 73 -7.18 6.72 -10.41
CA ASP A 73 -6.04 6.82 -9.52
C ASP A 73 -4.79 6.15 -10.10
N THR A 74 -3.69 6.87 -10.07
CA THR A 74 -2.35 6.29 -10.11
C THR A 74 -1.89 5.87 -8.72
N ALA A 75 -0.78 5.13 -8.63
CA ALA A 75 -0.16 4.82 -7.32
C ALA A 75 0.13 6.09 -6.50
N LYS A 76 0.53 7.17 -7.18
CA LYS A 76 0.79 8.46 -6.53
C LYS A 76 -0.48 9.07 -5.93
N ASP A 77 -1.58 9.06 -6.68
CA ASP A 77 -2.85 9.64 -6.22
C ASP A 77 -3.38 8.90 -5.00
N LEU A 78 -3.36 7.57 -5.05
CA LEU A 78 -3.75 6.73 -3.92
C LEU A 78 -2.82 6.95 -2.72
N TYR A 79 -1.50 6.99 -2.93
CA TYR A 79 -0.53 7.25 -1.86
C TYR A 79 -0.78 8.58 -1.15
N GLU A 80 -0.98 9.67 -1.89
CA GLU A 80 -1.22 10.99 -1.29
C GLU A 80 -2.54 11.01 -0.49
N ARG A 81 -3.57 10.30 -0.95
CA ARG A 81 -4.82 10.12 -0.22
C ARG A 81 -4.61 9.31 1.06
N LEU A 82 -3.96 8.15 0.98
CA LEU A 82 -3.65 7.31 2.14
C LEU A 82 -2.81 8.05 3.17
N LYS A 83 -1.86 8.87 2.72
CA LYS A 83 -1.04 9.71 3.60
C LYS A 83 -1.86 10.76 4.35
N ALA A 84 -2.80 11.41 3.67
CA ALA A 84 -3.70 12.37 4.31
C ALA A 84 -4.58 11.69 5.37
N GLU A 85 -5.21 10.57 5.03
CA GLU A 85 -6.05 9.78 5.92
C GLU A 85 -5.26 9.19 7.11
N SER A 86 -3.99 8.82 6.90
CA SER A 86 -3.09 8.37 7.97
C SER A 86 -2.96 9.39 9.10
N VAL A 87 -2.85 10.66 8.73
CA VAL A 87 -2.74 11.75 9.72
C VAL A 87 -4.05 11.95 10.48
N LEU A 88 -5.18 11.84 9.79
CA LEU A 88 -6.51 11.99 10.40
C LEU A 88 -6.79 10.85 11.36
N LEU A 89 -6.66 9.60 10.90
CA LEU A 89 -6.88 8.41 11.71
C LEU A 89 -5.99 8.42 12.96
N PHE A 90 -4.69 8.76 12.82
CA PHE A 90 -3.79 8.84 13.96
C PHE A 90 -4.24 9.89 15.00
N LYS A 91 -4.69 11.07 14.57
CA LYS A 91 -5.19 12.10 15.49
C LYS A 91 -6.42 11.66 16.26
N GLU A 92 -7.35 10.98 15.58
CA GLU A 92 -8.59 10.48 16.17
C GLU A 92 -8.32 9.35 17.15
N SER A 93 -7.43 8.41 16.81
CA SER A 93 -7.14 7.24 17.63
C SER A 93 -6.17 7.54 18.79
N TRP A 94 -5.40 8.64 18.73
CA TRP A 94 -4.35 8.96 19.70
C TRP A 94 -4.82 9.00 21.18
N PRO A 95 -6.00 9.52 21.53
CA PRO A 95 -6.48 9.48 22.90
C PRO A 95 -6.59 8.07 23.49
N GLU A 96 -7.03 7.09 22.69
CA GLU A 96 -7.17 5.70 23.12
C GLU A 96 -5.81 4.98 23.13
N ILE A 97 -4.95 5.25 22.15
CA ILE A 97 -3.58 4.73 22.11
C ILE A 97 -2.81 5.10 23.38
N LYS A 98 -2.91 6.34 23.82
CA LYS A 98 -2.28 6.81 25.08
C LYS A 98 -2.77 6.07 26.32
N LYS A 99 -4.00 5.60 26.32
CA LYS A 99 -4.57 4.80 27.42
C LYS A 99 -4.07 3.35 27.40
N GLY A 100 -3.48 2.90 26.29
CA GLY A 100 -3.06 1.51 26.10
C GLY A 100 -4.21 0.61 25.67
N VAL A 101 -5.01 1.06 24.68
CA VAL A 101 -6.10 0.27 24.11
C VAL A 101 -5.57 -1.06 23.56
N LYS A 102 -6.35 -2.13 23.71
CA LYS A 102 -6.02 -3.42 23.12
C LYS A 102 -6.43 -3.43 21.65
N GLY A 103 -5.53 -3.87 20.78
CA GLY A 103 -5.85 -4.11 19.37
C GLY A 103 -6.58 -5.44 19.17
N LEU A 104 -7.20 -5.59 18.00
CA LEU A 104 -7.84 -6.82 17.55
C LEU A 104 -6.85 -7.62 16.69
N SER A 105 -6.74 -8.92 16.96
CA SER A 105 -5.88 -9.81 16.17
C SER A 105 -6.32 -9.85 14.71
N GLN A 106 -5.36 -9.89 13.81
CA GLN A 106 -5.59 -10.02 12.37
C GLN A 106 -5.86 -11.47 12.00
N ASP A 107 -6.72 -11.69 11.01
CA ASP A 107 -6.82 -12.97 10.30
C ASP A 107 -5.77 -13.02 9.18
N LEU A 108 -4.62 -13.58 9.48
CA LEU A 108 -3.51 -13.66 8.54
C LEU A 108 -3.72 -14.66 7.39
N SER A 109 -4.80 -15.44 7.42
CA SER A 109 -5.20 -16.30 6.30
C SER A 109 -5.79 -15.50 5.14
N THR A 110 -6.21 -14.26 5.40
CA THR A 110 -6.64 -13.29 4.40
C THR A 110 -5.50 -12.28 4.13
N GLY A 111 -5.43 -11.75 2.93
CA GLY A 111 -4.40 -10.80 2.55
C GLY A 111 -3.01 -11.41 2.39
N GLN A 112 -2.12 -10.67 1.76
CA GLN A 112 -0.79 -11.09 1.38
C GLN A 112 0.28 -10.18 1.99
N VAL A 113 1.52 -10.68 2.03
CA VAL A 113 2.72 -9.90 2.35
C VAL A 113 3.45 -9.63 1.05
N HIS A 114 3.79 -8.38 0.81
CA HIS A 114 4.55 -7.97 -0.36
C HIS A 114 5.95 -7.51 0.04
N TYR A 115 6.92 -7.95 -0.73
CA TYR A 115 8.32 -7.59 -0.58
C TYR A 115 8.74 -6.59 -1.66
N ARG A 116 9.89 -5.95 -1.48
CA ARG A 116 10.42 -5.03 -2.49
C ARG A 116 10.69 -5.72 -3.84
N SER A 117 11.12 -6.98 -3.79
CA SER A 117 11.38 -7.80 -4.98
C SER A 117 10.15 -8.05 -5.83
N ASP A 118 8.96 -8.07 -5.23
CA ASP A 118 7.73 -8.37 -5.96
C ASP A 118 7.41 -7.26 -6.98
N LEU A 119 7.97 -6.06 -6.76
CA LEU A 119 7.83 -4.98 -7.72
C LEU A 119 8.58 -5.26 -9.03
N ASP A 120 9.72 -5.94 -8.94
CA ASP A 120 10.52 -6.30 -10.12
C ASP A 120 9.74 -7.25 -11.03
N ASP A 121 8.93 -8.16 -10.45
CA ASP A 121 8.11 -9.13 -11.18
C ASP A 121 6.97 -8.48 -11.98
N VAL A 122 6.52 -7.30 -11.56
CA VAL A 122 5.40 -6.61 -12.20
C VAL A 122 5.83 -5.38 -13.02
N ALA A 123 7.09 -4.96 -12.92
CA ALA A 123 7.55 -3.73 -13.56
C ALA A 123 7.83 -3.91 -15.06
N GLU A 124 8.34 -5.06 -15.48
CA GLU A 124 8.67 -5.32 -16.90
C GLU A 124 7.44 -5.80 -17.66
N ILE A 125 7.11 -5.12 -18.75
CA ILE A 125 6.01 -5.47 -19.67
C ILE A 125 6.58 -6.31 -20.81
N ASP A 126 6.16 -7.57 -20.90
CA ASP A 126 6.42 -8.39 -22.06
C ASP A 126 5.51 -7.96 -23.22
N LEU A 127 6.08 -7.45 -24.30
CA LEU A 127 5.33 -6.95 -25.46
C LEU A 127 4.59 -8.05 -26.24
N ASP A 128 4.96 -9.31 -26.04
CA ASP A 128 4.35 -10.47 -26.68
C ASP A 128 3.31 -11.18 -25.78
N GLU A 129 3.13 -10.69 -24.53
CA GLU A 129 2.19 -11.27 -23.58
C GLU A 129 0.73 -10.95 -23.97
N ASN A 130 -0.15 -11.94 -23.82
CA ASN A 130 -1.59 -11.74 -23.95
C ASN A 130 -2.22 -11.45 -22.60
N VAL A 131 -2.51 -10.19 -22.33
CA VAL A 131 -3.14 -9.74 -21.10
C VAL A 131 -4.50 -9.12 -21.35
N ARG A 132 -5.37 -9.09 -20.35
CA ARG A 132 -6.61 -8.32 -20.41
C ARG A 132 -6.29 -6.83 -20.37
N ALA A 133 -6.97 -6.04 -21.19
CA ALA A 133 -6.75 -4.59 -21.24
C ALA A 133 -6.92 -3.92 -19.86
N GLY A 134 -7.87 -4.39 -19.03
CA GLY A 134 -8.04 -3.88 -17.68
C GLY A 134 -6.81 -4.12 -16.80
N ASP A 135 -6.28 -5.34 -16.81
CA ASP A 135 -5.11 -5.70 -16.00
C ASP A 135 -3.86 -4.91 -16.42
N LEU A 136 -3.71 -4.65 -17.74
CA LEU A 136 -2.63 -3.79 -18.24
C LEU A 136 -2.80 -2.33 -17.77
N ILE A 137 -4.02 -1.78 -17.83
CA ILE A 137 -4.31 -0.43 -17.35
C ILE A 137 -4.01 -0.34 -15.85
N ASP A 138 -4.46 -1.32 -15.06
CA ASP A 138 -4.22 -1.34 -13.61
C ASP A 138 -2.72 -1.46 -13.30
N ARG A 139 -1.98 -2.27 -14.05
CA ARG A 139 -0.53 -2.37 -13.94
C ARG A 139 0.17 -1.04 -14.25
N LEU A 140 -0.17 -0.39 -15.35
CA LEU A 140 0.42 0.89 -15.74
C LEU A 140 0.14 1.99 -14.72
N ARG A 141 -1.13 2.16 -14.31
CA ARG A 141 -1.50 3.19 -13.34
C ARG A 141 -0.98 2.89 -11.93
N GLY A 142 -0.97 1.61 -11.52
CA GLY A 142 -0.43 1.17 -10.24
C GLY A 142 1.09 1.33 -10.11
N LEU A 143 1.81 1.42 -11.24
CA LEU A 143 3.25 1.68 -11.27
C LEU A 143 3.58 3.13 -11.68
N THR A 144 2.60 3.99 -11.90
CA THR A 144 2.83 5.40 -12.20
C THR A 144 2.97 6.21 -10.91
N PHE A 145 4.21 6.58 -10.58
CA PHE A 145 4.54 7.39 -9.40
C PHE A 145 5.81 8.24 -9.62
N PRO A 146 5.77 9.30 -10.45
CA PRO A 146 6.92 10.17 -10.62
C PRO A 146 7.39 10.81 -9.30
N PRO A 147 8.72 10.90 -9.05
CA PRO A 147 9.83 10.61 -9.96
C PRO A 147 10.39 9.17 -9.89
N HIS A 148 9.67 8.22 -9.31
CA HIS A 148 10.10 6.81 -9.26
C HIS A 148 9.98 6.17 -10.64
N GLU A 149 10.76 5.11 -10.87
CA GLU A 149 10.65 4.33 -12.10
C GLU A 149 9.26 3.68 -12.19
N SER A 150 8.65 3.78 -13.37
CA SER A 150 7.35 3.21 -13.70
C SER A 150 7.50 1.85 -14.40
N ALA A 151 6.39 1.25 -14.81
CA ALA A 151 6.41 0.08 -15.69
C ALA A 151 7.25 0.37 -16.94
N PHE A 152 7.96 -0.64 -17.44
CA PHE A 152 8.80 -0.49 -18.61
C PHE A 152 8.71 -1.71 -19.54
N PHE A 153 9.09 -1.51 -20.78
CA PHE A 153 9.37 -2.58 -21.72
C PHE A 153 10.76 -2.38 -22.34
N GLU A 154 11.31 -3.43 -22.90
CA GLU A 154 12.64 -3.38 -23.49
C GLU A 154 12.61 -3.66 -25.01
N VAL A 155 13.29 -2.82 -25.78
CA VAL A 155 13.50 -3.02 -27.22
C VAL A 155 14.98 -2.80 -27.54
N ASN A 156 15.60 -3.80 -28.16
CA ASN A 156 17.01 -3.78 -28.52
C ASN A 156 17.98 -3.43 -27.40
N GLY A 157 17.72 -3.95 -26.17
CA GLY A 157 18.56 -3.71 -25.00
C GLY A 157 18.39 -2.33 -24.37
N ARG A 158 17.30 -1.63 -24.71
CA ARG A 158 16.98 -0.32 -24.15
C ARG A 158 15.61 -0.34 -23.48
N LYS A 159 15.54 0.11 -22.24
CA LYS A 159 14.29 0.26 -21.47
C LYS A 159 13.53 1.52 -21.87
N TYR A 160 12.23 1.38 -21.96
CA TYR A 160 11.27 2.45 -22.21
C TYR A 160 10.22 2.45 -21.11
N PHE A 161 10.18 3.49 -20.29
CA PHE A 161 9.25 3.63 -19.19
C PHE A 161 7.91 4.17 -19.66
N VAL A 162 6.83 3.66 -19.05
CA VAL A 162 5.46 4.02 -19.39
C VAL A 162 4.78 4.64 -18.18
N GLU A 163 4.38 5.89 -18.31
CA GLU A 163 3.52 6.57 -17.35
C GLU A 163 2.16 6.83 -17.99
N VAL A 164 1.11 6.76 -17.20
CA VAL A 164 -0.25 6.98 -17.69
C VAL A 164 -0.95 8.07 -16.88
N GLU A 165 -1.84 8.79 -17.56
CA GLU A 165 -2.81 9.69 -16.97
C GLU A 165 -4.20 9.26 -17.44
N ILE A 166 -5.11 9.05 -16.49
CA ILE A 166 -6.50 8.66 -16.77
C ILE A 166 -7.42 9.81 -16.37
N THR A 167 -8.14 10.34 -17.33
CA THR A 167 -9.03 11.48 -17.11
C THR A 167 -10.48 11.01 -17.21
N PRO A 168 -11.29 11.17 -16.15
CA PRO A 168 -12.72 10.88 -16.24
C PRO A 168 -13.43 11.88 -17.17
N GLU A 169 -14.50 11.43 -17.81
CA GLU A 169 -15.34 12.30 -18.61
C GLU A 169 -15.87 13.46 -17.76
N HIS A 170 -15.65 14.69 -18.20
CA HIS A 170 -16.30 15.85 -17.61
C HIS A 170 -17.78 15.83 -18.03
N ARG A 171 -18.67 15.44 -17.12
CA ARG A 171 -20.11 15.67 -17.34
C ARG A 171 -20.33 17.18 -17.32
N VAL A 172 -20.69 17.73 -18.47
CA VAL A 172 -21.21 19.10 -18.57
C VAL A 172 -22.67 18.98 -18.14
N ASP A 173 -22.97 19.42 -16.92
CA ASP A 173 -24.37 19.57 -16.42
C ASP A 173 -25.08 20.72 -17.14
#